data_232800607376596b77fe2803be22c683
#
_entry.id   232800607376596b77fe2803be22c683
#
_cell.length_a   1.000
_cell.length_b   1.000
_cell.length_c   1.000
_cell.angle_alpha   90.00
_cell.angle_beta   90.00
_cell.angle_gamma   90.00
#
_symmetry.space_group_name_H-M   'P 1'
#
loop_
_entity.id
_entity.type
_entity.pdbx_description
1 polymer ?
#
loop_
_entity_poly.entity_id
_entity_poly.type
_entity_poly.pdbx_seq_one_letter_code
_entity_poly.pdbx_strand_id
1 'polypeptide(L)'
;RLPPEASLLRMDIGLKLPMATTSAGRAYYCAISDKACLVIDDAMAAKFGDDWPEKKAGLDQAMKDYKEHGFCLSIGEWDRNINSAGVPIHLQDGTIMALTCAAPSYLVPAEKLRGSIAHQLAMLAGDIESLGV
;
A
#
# COMPACT_ATOMS: atom_id res chain seq x y z
N ARG A 1 17.95 9.32 9.19
CA ARG A 1 18.65 8.97 7.96
C ARG A 1 18.90 7.46 7.91
N LEU A 2 18.60 6.82 6.78
CA LEU A 2 18.79 5.39 6.63
C LEU A 2 20.28 5.02 6.57
N PRO A 3 20.68 3.89 7.17
CA PRO A 3 22.05 3.40 7.02
C PRO A 3 22.34 3.01 5.56
N PRO A 4 23.63 2.98 5.15
CA PRO A 4 24.02 2.68 3.76
C PRO A 4 23.48 1.35 3.22
N GLU A 5 23.40 0.32 4.06
CA GLU A 5 22.87 -0.99 3.68
C GLU A 5 21.37 -0.98 3.41
N ALA A 6 20.67 0.03 3.87
CA ALA A 6 19.24 0.21 3.62
C ALA A 6 18.97 1.12 2.40
N SER A 7 20.01 1.52 1.67
CA SER A 7 19.90 2.44 0.53
C SER A 7 19.01 1.92 -0.61
N LEU A 8 18.79 0.61 -0.70
CA LEU A 8 17.87 0.00 -1.68
C LEU A 8 16.41 0.40 -1.45
N LEU A 9 16.07 0.81 -0.23
CA LEU A 9 14.72 1.20 0.17
C LEU A 9 14.63 2.71 0.44
N ARG A 10 15.16 3.53 -0.46
CA ARG A 10 15.15 4.99 -0.29
C ARG A 10 13.74 5.55 -0.19
N MET A 11 13.24 5.65 1.03
CA MET A 11 11.91 6.16 1.36
C MET A 11 12.05 7.46 2.16
N ASP A 12 12.56 8.49 1.51
CA ASP A 12 12.71 9.80 2.14
C ASP A 12 11.38 10.55 2.21
N ILE A 13 11.27 11.42 3.20
CA ILE A 13 10.10 12.31 3.33
C ILE A 13 10.02 13.19 2.07
N GLY A 14 8.81 13.29 1.49
CA GLY A 14 8.57 14.04 0.27
C GLY A 14 8.66 13.21 -1.01
N LEU A 15 9.05 11.94 -0.91
CA LEU A 15 9.02 11.04 -2.07
C LEU A 15 7.58 10.80 -2.49
N LYS A 16 7.30 10.99 -3.78
CA LYS A 16 5.98 10.68 -4.35
C LYS A 16 5.93 9.21 -4.75
N LEU A 17 4.98 8.49 -4.19
CA LEU A 17 4.77 7.07 -4.48
C LEU A 17 3.60 6.88 -5.43
N PRO A 18 3.72 6.02 -6.46
CA PRO A 18 2.60 5.72 -7.35
C PRO A 18 1.43 5.10 -6.58
N MET A 19 0.22 5.61 -6.83
CA MET A 19 -1.00 5.13 -6.17
C MET A 19 -1.30 3.66 -6.46
N ALA A 20 -1.17 3.25 -7.71
CA ALA A 20 -1.68 1.96 -8.17
C ALA A 20 -0.72 0.78 -7.93
N THR A 21 0.57 1.03 -7.75
CA THR A 21 1.59 -0.02 -7.71
C THR A 21 2.28 -0.18 -6.36
N THR A 22 2.13 0.78 -5.45
CA THR A 22 2.70 0.68 -4.10
C THR A 22 1.66 0.19 -3.09
N SER A 23 2.12 -0.49 -2.05
CA SER A 23 1.22 -0.90 -0.96
C SER A 23 0.64 0.30 -0.21
N ALA A 24 1.40 1.38 -0.08
CA ALA A 24 0.91 2.63 0.54
C ALA A 24 -0.24 3.23 -0.26
N GLY A 25 -0.07 3.38 -1.58
CA GLY A 25 -1.12 3.90 -2.45
C GLY A 25 -2.35 3.01 -2.47
N ARG A 26 -2.16 1.71 -2.53
CA ARG A 26 -3.24 0.72 -2.49
C ARG A 26 -4.01 0.77 -1.18
N ALA A 27 -3.32 0.86 -0.05
CA ALA A 27 -3.97 0.98 1.26
C ALA A 27 -4.81 2.25 1.35
N TYR A 28 -4.29 3.37 0.90
CA TYR A 28 -5.03 4.62 0.86
C TYR A 28 -6.28 4.50 -0.02
N TYR A 29 -6.14 3.95 -1.22
CA TYR A 29 -7.25 3.76 -2.16
C TYR A 29 -8.35 2.90 -1.54
N CYS A 30 -7.99 1.86 -0.80
CA CYS A 30 -8.97 0.98 -0.14
C CYS A 30 -9.73 1.66 1.00
N ALA A 31 -9.19 2.74 1.56
CA ALA A 31 -9.78 3.40 2.72
C ALA A 31 -10.66 4.60 2.39
N ILE A 32 -10.53 5.16 1.19
CA ILE A 32 -11.32 6.33 0.77
C ILE A 32 -12.72 5.90 0.29
N SER A 33 -13.61 6.87 0.15
CA SER A 33 -14.98 6.61 -0.31
C SER A 33 -15.03 6.14 -1.76
N ASP A 34 -16.10 5.46 -2.13
CA ASP A 34 -16.31 5.03 -3.53
C ASP A 34 -16.28 6.22 -4.49
N LYS A 35 -16.85 7.34 -4.08
CA LYS A 35 -16.85 8.58 -4.87
C LYS A 35 -15.42 9.09 -5.09
N ALA A 36 -14.59 9.07 -4.05
CA ALA A 36 -13.19 9.46 -4.16
C ALA A 36 -12.40 8.50 -5.06
N CYS A 37 -12.69 7.20 -4.98
CA CYS A 37 -12.09 6.21 -5.88
C CYS A 37 -12.40 6.52 -7.34
N LEU A 38 -13.63 6.90 -7.66
CA LEU A 38 -14.01 7.24 -9.03
C LEU A 38 -13.25 8.46 -9.55
N VAL A 39 -13.04 9.46 -8.71
CA VAL A 39 -12.24 10.65 -9.07
C VAL A 39 -10.79 10.25 -9.39
N ILE A 40 -10.21 9.38 -8.57
CA ILE A 40 -8.85 8.85 -8.79
C ILE A 40 -8.80 8.03 -10.08
N ASP A 41 -9.77 7.15 -10.29
CA ASP A 41 -9.84 6.29 -11.48
C ASP A 41 -9.87 7.14 -12.76
N ASP A 42 -10.70 8.18 -12.79
CA ASP A 42 -10.80 9.08 -13.95
C ASP A 42 -9.47 9.80 -14.20
N ALA A 43 -8.84 10.31 -13.16
CA ALA A 43 -7.56 11.00 -13.28
C ALA A 43 -6.45 10.06 -13.77
N MET A 44 -6.42 8.84 -13.24
CA MET A 44 -5.43 7.83 -13.61
C MET A 44 -5.64 7.32 -15.03
N ALA A 45 -6.90 7.10 -15.44
CA ALA A 45 -7.22 6.70 -16.81
C ALA A 45 -6.75 7.74 -17.82
N ALA A 46 -6.94 9.03 -17.50
CA ALA A 46 -6.46 10.13 -18.35
C ALA A 46 -4.93 10.16 -18.41
N LYS A 47 -4.26 9.89 -17.30
CA LYS A 47 -2.79 9.94 -17.21
C LYS A 47 -2.12 8.77 -17.90
N PHE A 48 -2.62 7.55 -17.68
CA PHE A 48 -1.95 6.32 -18.12
C PHE A 48 -2.49 5.72 -19.42
N GLY A 49 -3.69 6.15 -19.86
CA GLY A 49 -4.26 5.66 -21.12
C GLY A 49 -4.35 4.14 -21.16
N ASP A 50 -3.69 3.53 -22.15
CA ASP A 50 -3.74 2.07 -22.37
C ASP A 50 -3.10 1.26 -21.26
N ASP A 51 -2.25 1.87 -20.43
CA ASP A 51 -1.62 1.19 -19.29
C ASP A 51 -2.53 1.14 -18.06
N TRP A 52 -3.60 1.91 -18.05
CA TRP A 52 -4.50 2.00 -16.89
C TRP A 52 -5.21 0.69 -16.55
N PRO A 53 -5.76 -0.10 -17.51
CA PRO A 53 -6.46 -1.34 -17.17
C PRO A 53 -5.63 -2.30 -16.31
N GLU A 54 -4.34 -2.45 -16.61
CA GLU A 54 -3.45 -3.30 -15.82
C GLU A 54 -3.24 -2.74 -14.40
N LYS A 55 -3.05 -1.44 -14.29
CA LYS A 55 -2.91 -0.77 -12.99
C LYS A 55 -4.18 -0.85 -12.17
N LYS A 56 -5.33 -0.68 -12.81
CA LYS A 56 -6.64 -0.81 -12.16
C LYS A 56 -6.87 -2.22 -11.63
N ALA A 57 -6.46 -3.23 -12.39
CA ALA A 57 -6.54 -4.63 -11.95
C ALA A 57 -5.76 -4.85 -10.65
N GLY A 58 -4.58 -4.21 -10.51
CA GLY A 58 -3.81 -4.25 -9.27
C GLY A 58 -4.53 -3.60 -8.09
N LEU A 59 -5.20 -2.47 -8.32
CA LEU A 59 -6.02 -1.82 -7.29
C LEU A 59 -7.23 -2.67 -6.91
N ASP A 60 -7.89 -3.28 -7.88
CA ASP A 60 -9.04 -4.15 -7.62
C ASP A 60 -8.63 -5.37 -6.80
N GLN A 61 -7.49 -5.96 -7.09
CA GLN A 61 -6.94 -7.07 -6.30
C GLN A 61 -6.61 -6.63 -4.88
N ALA A 62 -6.03 -5.44 -4.72
CA ALA A 62 -5.75 -4.88 -3.41
C ALA A 62 -7.01 -4.67 -2.58
N MET A 63 -8.09 -4.19 -3.22
CA MET A 63 -9.38 -4.01 -2.56
C MET A 63 -9.93 -5.35 -2.07
N LYS A 64 -9.80 -6.39 -2.88
CA LYS A 64 -10.21 -7.74 -2.54
C LYS A 64 -9.43 -8.28 -1.35
N ASP A 65 -8.11 -8.15 -1.39
CA ASP A 65 -7.24 -8.57 -0.30
C ASP A 65 -7.57 -7.83 1.00
N TYR A 66 -7.81 -6.53 0.90
CA TYR A 66 -8.16 -5.72 2.06
C TYR A 66 -9.50 -6.16 2.69
N LYS A 67 -10.51 -6.43 1.88
CA LYS A 67 -11.81 -6.90 2.37
C LYS A 67 -11.72 -8.27 3.02
N GLU A 68 -10.89 -9.15 2.47
CA GLU A 68 -10.75 -10.52 2.98
C GLU A 68 -9.81 -10.61 4.17
N HIS A 69 -8.71 -9.85 4.17
CA HIS A 69 -7.59 -10.04 5.10
C HIS A 69 -7.22 -8.80 5.91
N GLY A 70 -7.69 -7.62 5.53
CA GLY A 70 -7.38 -6.37 6.24
C GLY A 70 -6.05 -5.73 5.85
N PHE A 71 -5.43 -6.16 4.77
CA PHE A 71 -4.18 -5.59 4.27
C PHE A 71 -4.11 -5.60 2.74
N CYS A 72 -3.22 -4.78 2.20
CA CYS A 72 -2.91 -4.75 0.78
C CYS A 72 -1.46 -5.18 0.55
N LEU A 73 -1.18 -5.73 -0.62
CA LEU A 73 0.15 -6.18 -1.00
C LEU A 73 0.61 -5.49 -2.28
N SER A 74 1.92 -5.36 -2.43
CA SER A 74 2.58 -5.02 -3.69
C SER A 74 3.79 -5.95 -3.82
N ILE A 75 3.73 -6.88 -4.75
CA ILE A 75 4.72 -7.94 -4.91
C ILE A 75 5.49 -7.65 -6.19
N GLY A 76 6.63 -6.95 -6.05
CA GLY A 76 7.48 -6.60 -7.18
C GLY A 76 6.84 -5.69 -8.21
N GLU A 77 5.75 -5.01 -7.87
CA GLU A 77 4.94 -4.24 -8.82
C GLU A 77 5.34 -2.77 -8.91
N TRP A 78 5.87 -2.21 -7.83
CA TRP A 78 6.46 -0.89 -7.83
C TRP A 78 7.92 -0.96 -8.25
N ASP A 79 8.67 -1.82 -7.58
CA ASP A 79 10.05 -2.17 -7.89
C ASP A 79 10.13 -3.69 -7.87
N ARG A 80 10.68 -4.28 -8.93
CA ARG A 80 10.76 -5.73 -9.08
C ARG A 80 11.39 -6.42 -7.88
N ASN A 81 12.34 -5.75 -7.21
CA ASN A 81 13.12 -6.32 -6.13
C ASN A 81 12.55 -6.01 -4.75
N ILE A 82 11.38 -5.38 -4.67
CA ILE A 82 10.77 -4.99 -3.41
C ILE A 82 9.35 -5.57 -3.30
N ASN A 83 9.10 -6.24 -2.18
CA ASN A 83 7.76 -6.64 -1.78
C ASN A 83 7.32 -5.81 -0.59
N SER A 84 6.04 -5.46 -0.54
CA SER A 84 5.51 -4.64 0.55
C SER A 84 4.08 -5.00 0.89
N ALA A 85 3.72 -4.71 2.15
CA ALA A 85 2.35 -4.76 2.64
C ALA A 85 1.95 -3.38 3.15
N GLY A 86 0.67 -3.05 3.08
CA GLY A 86 0.14 -1.79 3.55
C GLY A 86 -1.22 -1.95 4.18
N VAL A 87 -1.48 -1.13 5.19
CA VAL A 87 -2.76 -1.08 5.90
C VAL A 87 -3.13 0.38 6.13
N PRO A 88 -4.37 0.79 5.85
CA PRO A 88 -4.77 2.16 6.15
C PRO A 88 -4.96 2.36 7.66
N ILE A 89 -4.70 3.58 8.11
CA ILE A 89 -4.98 4.02 9.48
C ILE A 89 -5.92 5.23 9.37
N HIS A 90 -7.04 5.16 10.07
CA HIS A 90 -8.02 6.24 10.13
C HIS A 90 -7.79 7.05 11.40
N LEU A 91 -7.41 8.31 11.25
CA LEU A 91 -7.24 9.21 12.38
C LEU A 91 -8.59 9.84 12.77
N GLN A 92 -8.69 10.32 14.00
CA GLN A 92 -9.94 10.90 14.49
C GLN A 92 -10.40 12.15 13.73
N ASP A 93 -9.45 12.90 13.17
CA ASP A 93 -9.76 14.10 12.37
C ASP A 93 -10.21 13.76 10.93
N GLY A 94 -10.33 12.49 10.59
CA GLY A 94 -10.70 12.03 9.26
C GLY A 94 -9.53 11.82 8.31
N THR A 95 -8.31 12.13 8.74
CA THR A 95 -7.11 11.87 7.93
C THR A 95 -6.89 10.37 7.77
N ILE A 96 -6.54 9.96 6.55
CA ILE A 96 -6.17 8.57 6.27
C ILE A 96 -4.68 8.53 6.02
N MET A 97 -4.00 7.65 6.75
CA MET A 97 -2.58 7.37 6.56
C MET A 97 -2.40 5.90 6.16
N ALA A 98 -1.25 5.56 5.64
CA ALA A 98 -0.92 4.18 5.33
C ALA A 98 0.29 3.75 6.17
N LEU A 99 0.13 2.64 6.87
CA LEU A 99 1.23 1.97 7.54
C LEU A 99 1.75 0.88 6.61
N THR A 100 3.05 0.87 6.34
CA THR A 100 3.63 -0.06 5.38
C THR A 100 4.84 -0.76 5.95
N CYS A 101 5.08 -1.97 5.42
CA CYS A 101 6.32 -2.71 5.62
C CYS A 101 6.83 -3.12 4.25
N ALA A 102 8.04 -2.69 3.91
CA ALA A 102 8.66 -2.99 2.61
C ALA A 102 10.03 -3.61 2.84
N ALA A 103 10.39 -4.56 2.00
CA ALA A 103 11.68 -5.25 2.11
C ALA A 103 12.12 -5.78 0.74
N PRO A 104 13.43 -6.01 0.56
CA PRO A 104 13.92 -6.70 -0.62
C PRO A 104 13.24 -8.07 -0.77
N SER A 105 12.84 -8.41 -2.00
CA SER A 105 12.08 -9.63 -2.28
C SER A 105 12.86 -10.91 -1.93
N TYR A 106 14.18 -10.86 -1.99
CA TYR A 106 15.00 -12.02 -1.63
C TYR A 106 15.02 -12.30 -0.13
N LEU A 107 14.75 -11.28 0.72
CA LEU A 107 14.65 -11.44 2.17
C LEU A 107 13.23 -11.78 2.61
N VAL A 108 12.24 -11.18 1.94
CA VAL A 108 10.83 -11.36 2.29
C VAL A 108 10.05 -11.74 1.04
N PRO A 109 10.01 -13.03 0.70
CA PRO A 109 9.20 -13.49 -0.42
C PRO A 109 7.70 -13.30 -0.13
N ALA A 110 6.88 -13.38 -1.18
CA ALA A 110 5.45 -13.12 -1.09
C ALA A 110 4.74 -13.97 -0.03
N GLU A 111 5.11 -15.25 0.10
CA GLU A 111 4.49 -16.17 1.06
C GLU A 111 4.73 -15.72 2.51
N LYS A 112 5.95 -15.27 2.81
CA LYS A 112 6.31 -14.79 4.15
C LYS A 112 5.58 -13.49 4.48
N LEU A 113 5.49 -12.59 3.50
CA LEU A 113 4.78 -11.32 3.67
C LEU A 113 3.29 -11.58 3.92
N ARG A 114 2.67 -12.39 3.08
CA ARG A 114 1.24 -12.73 3.17
C ARG A 114 0.91 -13.57 4.39
N GLY A 115 1.81 -14.49 4.78
CA GLY A 115 1.56 -15.48 5.83
C GLY A 115 1.68 -14.96 7.25
N SER A 116 2.51 -13.94 7.48
CA SER A 116 2.70 -13.43 8.85
C SER A 116 2.89 -11.92 8.95
N ILE A 117 3.77 -11.35 8.14
CA ILE A 117 4.15 -9.93 8.28
C ILE A 117 2.96 -9.00 8.06
N ALA A 118 2.16 -9.23 7.02
CA ALA A 118 1.01 -8.39 6.71
C ALA A 118 -0.05 -8.47 7.81
N HIS A 119 -0.25 -9.64 8.41
CA HIS A 119 -1.18 -9.81 9.53
C HIS A 119 -0.72 -9.03 10.77
N GLN A 120 0.57 -9.08 11.07
CA GLN A 120 1.15 -8.31 12.19
C GLN A 120 1.01 -6.80 11.94
N LEU A 121 1.19 -6.37 10.69
CA LEU A 121 1.02 -4.97 10.31
C LEU A 121 -0.44 -4.52 10.52
N ALA A 122 -1.40 -5.36 10.14
CA ALA A 122 -2.82 -5.07 10.34
C ALA A 122 -3.18 -4.96 11.83
N MET A 123 -2.62 -5.83 12.66
CA MET A 123 -2.81 -5.77 14.11
C MET A 123 -2.23 -4.48 14.68
N LEU A 124 -1.04 -4.09 14.25
CA LEU A 124 -0.39 -2.85 14.69
C LEU A 124 -1.23 -1.62 14.30
N ALA A 125 -1.77 -1.60 13.10
CA ALA A 125 -2.65 -0.51 12.65
C ALA A 125 -3.90 -0.39 13.55
N GLY A 126 -4.51 -1.51 13.91
CA GLY A 126 -5.64 -1.54 14.83
C GLY A 126 -5.27 -1.02 16.21
N ASP A 127 -4.10 -1.39 16.72
CA ASP A 127 -3.59 -0.90 18.00
C ASP A 127 -3.38 0.62 17.98
N ILE A 128 -2.83 1.14 16.89
CA ILE A 128 -2.61 2.58 16.73
C ILE A 128 -3.95 3.32 16.71
N GLU A 129 -4.94 2.83 15.97
CA GLU A 129 -6.27 3.44 15.92
C GLU A 129 -6.93 3.42 17.32
N SER A 130 -6.73 2.37 18.10
CA SER A 130 -7.30 2.24 19.44
C SER A 130 -6.73 3.25 20.45
N LEU A 131 -5.58 3.86 20.14
CA LEU A 131 -5.03 4.94 20.97
C LEU A 131 -5.81 6.25 20.86
N GLY A 132 -6.75 6.35 19.93
CA GLY A 132 -7.58 7.55 19.77
C GLY A 132 -6.85 8.72 19.09
N VAL A 133 -5.86 8.42 18.28
CA VAL A 133 -5.14 9.44 17.48
C VAL A 133 -5.83 9.69 16.12
#